data_600a8cedd7cae27349f2355fd5e814a9
#
_entry.id   600a8cedd7cae27349f2355fd5e814a9
#
_cell.length_a   1.000
_cell.length_b   1.000
_cell.length_c   1.000
_cell.angle_alpha   90.00
_cell.angle_beta   90.00
_cell.angle_gamma   90.00
#
_symmetry.space_group_name_H-M   'P 1'
#
loop_
_entity.id
_entity.type
_entity.pdbx_description
1 polymer ?
#
loop_
_entity_poly.entity_id
_entity_poly.type
_entity_poly.pdbx_seq_one_letter_code
_entity_poly.pdbx_strand_id
1 'polypeptide(L)'
;MSFNLRSVDTVESISREDFKKNYLDKKKPLIIKGLTNDWPAKEKWSTEYFKEIAGDIEVKLVDNSKADPSKVINASIASMKFGEYLDLIKREPTQLRIFFFNLFKHRPELIDDVKIPKELMGGFIESMPAMFFGGSKAVTFLHYDIDLPHLFHTHFGGRKHIILFDYKWKKRLYCIPNTRYALEDYDVANPDFQKFPALKGVEGYEVFLE
;
A
#
# COMPACT_ATOMS: atom_id res chain seq x y z
N MET A 1 -7.13 16.77 18.97
CA MET A 1 -7.68 17.14 17.64
C MET A 1 -7.19 16.09 16.64
N SER A 2 -7.97 15.77 15.62
CA SER A 2 -7.61 14.83 14.55
C SER A 2 -7.76 15.51 13.18
N PHE A 3 -7.25 14.90 12.12
CA PHE A 3 -7.61 15.30 10.77
C PHE A 3 -9.12 15.16 10.53
N ASN A 4 -9.66 15.92 9.59
CA ASN A 4 -11.03 15.71 9.11
C ASN A 4 -11.02 14.58 8.06
N LEU A 5 -11.09 13.33 8.53
CA LEU A 5 -11.05 12.14 7.69
C LEU A 5 -12.48 11.69 7.36
N ARG A 6 -12.73 11.38 6.10
CA ARG A 6 -13.97 10.81 5.59
C ARG A 6 -13.76 9.35 5.24
N SER A 7 -14.79 8.55 5.37
CA SER A 7 -14.76 7.18 4.86
C SER A 7 -14.61 7.17 3.34
N VAL A 8 -13.92 6.17 2.81
CA VAL A 8 -13.88 5.91 1.36
C VAL A 8 -15.21 5.33 0.91
N ASP A 9 -15.73 5.80 -0.24
CA ASP A 9 -16.93 5.22 -0.83
C ASP A 9 -16.72 3.73 -1.11
N THR A 10 -17.77 2.94 -0.90
CA THR A 10 -17.69 1.49 -1.07
C THR A 10 -18.86 1.03 -1.95
N VAL A 11 -18.55 0.21 -2.95
CA VAL A 11 -19.52 -0.40 -3.86
C VAL A 11 -19.21 -1.89 -4.04
N GLU A 12 -20.22 -2.68 -4.40
CA GLU A 12 -20.01 -4.09 -4.78
C GLU A 12 -19.46 -4.20 -6.21
N SER A 13 -19.98 -3.38 -7.11
CA SER A 13 -19.53 -3.30 -8.50
C SER A 13 -19.76 -1.89 -9.03
N ILE A 14 -19.13 -1.55 -10.14
CA ILE A 14 -19.28 -0.25 -10.79
C ILE A 14 -19.07 -0.39 -12.30
N SER A 15 -19.82 0.37 -13.10
CA SER A 15 -19.58 0.46 -14.52
C SER A 15 -18.28 1.23 -14.82
N ARG A 16 -17.68 0.96 -15.99
CA ARG A 16 -16.50 1.70 -16.46
C ARG A 16 -16.75 3.20 -16.57
N GLU A 17 -17.93 3.56 -17.06
CA GLU A 17 -18.33 4.96 -17.24
C GLU A 17 -18.43 5.68 -15.89
N ASP A 18 -19.14 5.09 -14.93
CA ASP A 18 -19.29 5.66 -13.60
C ASP A 18 -17.98 5.69 -12.84
N PHE A 19 -17.17 4.63 -12.94
CA PHE A 19 -15.83 4.61 -12.35
C PHE A 19 -14.98 5.76 -12.89
N LYS A 20 -14.92 5.92 -14.21
CA LYS A 20 -14.17 7.00 -14.85
C LYS A 20 -14.67 8.36 -14.38
N LYS A 21 -15.97 8.64 -14.55
CA LYS A 21 -16.58 9.96 -14.30
C LYS A 21 -16.55 10.37 -12.84
N ASN A 22 -16.80 9.44 -11.92
CA ASN A 22 -17.02 9.74 -10.50
C ASN A 22 -15.79 9.57 -9.63
N TYR A 23 -14.80 8.76 -10.05
CA TYR A 23 -13.63 8.42 -9.25
C TYR A 23 -12.31 8.70 -9.97
N LEU A 24 -12.07 8.13 -11.15
CA LEU A 24 -10.80 8.24 -11.84
C LEU A 24 -10.48 9.70 -12.23
N ASP A 25 -11.40 10.35 -12.95
CA ASP A 25 -11.22 11.74 -13.40
C ASP A 25 -11.18 12.72 -12.21
N LYS A 26 -11.84 12.38 -11.11
CA LYS A 26 -11.84 13.18 -9.87
C LYS A 26 -10.71 12.82 -8.91
N LYS A 27 -9.89 11.81 -9.22
CA LYS A 27 -8.83 11.30 -8.33
C LYS A 27 -9.35 10.96 -6.93
N LYS A 28 -10.56 10.41 -6.85
CA LYS A 28 -11.22 10.04 -5.61
C LYS A 28 -11.00 8.55 -5.34
N PRO A 29 -10.62 8.15 -4.12
CA PRO A 29 -10.48 6.73 -3.79
C PRO A 29 -11.84 6.02 -3.78
N LEU A 30 -11.84 4.72 -4.09
CA LEU A 30 -13.01 3.86 -4.10
C LEU A 30 -12.64 2.46 -3.60
N ILE A 31 -13.52 1.82 -2.85
CA ILE A 31 -13.46 0.40 -2.53
C ILE A 31 -14.47 -0.34 -3.39
N ILE A 32 -14.03 -1.35 -4.12
CA ILE A 32 -14.88 -2.24 -4.92
C ILE A 32 -14.77 -3.64 -4.32
N LYS A 33 -15.76 -4.02 -3.50
CA LYS A 33 -15.72 -5.28 -2.75
C LYS A 33 -15.84 -6.51 -3.65
N GLY A 34 -16.71 -6.45 -4.67
CA GLY A 34 -16.97 -7.56 -5.56
C GLY A 34 -15.86 -7.88 -6.55
N LEU A 35 -14.85 -7.00 -6.69
CA LEU A 35 -13.85 -7.09 -7.74
C LEU A 35 -13.01 -8.37 -7.68
N THR A 36 -12.81 -8.91 -6.50
CA THR A 36 -11.94 -10.08 -6.26
C THR A 36 -12.69 -11.36 -5.92
N ASN A 37 -14.03 -11.36 -6.03
CA ASN A 37 -14.85 -12.49 -5.59
C ASN A 37 -14.58 -13.79 -6.35
N ASP A 38 -14.15 -13.69 -7.60
CA ASP A 38 -13.85 -14.82 -8.48
C ASP A 38 -12.33 -15.04 -8.67
N TRP A 39 -11.50 -14.44 -7.82
CA TRP A 39 -10.06 -14.66 -7.87
C TRP A 39 -9.66 -15.91 -7.09
N PRO A 40 -9.01 -16.89 -7.72
CA PRO A 40 -8.44 -18.03 -7.00
C PRO A 40 -7.52 -17.64 -5.84
N ALA A 41 -6.84 -16.51 -5.94
CA ALA A 41 -5.98 -15.95 -4.92
C ALA A 41 -6.68 -15.79 -3.56
N LYS A 42 -7.98 -15.49 -3.56
CA LYS A 42 -8.77 -15.30 -2.34
C LYS A 42 -8.79 -16.53 -1.44
N GLU A 43 -8.85 -17.72 -2.05
CA GLU A 43 -8.88 -19.01 -1.34
C GLU A 43 -7.47 -19.60 -1.14
N LYS A 44 -6.56 -19.36 -2.10
CA LYS A 44 -5.24 -20.00 -2.13
C LYS A 44 -4.19 -19.25 -1.34
N TRP A 45 -4.20 -17.90 -1.39
CA TRP A 45 -3.09 -17.12 -0.92
C TRP A 45 -3.11 -16.96 0.60
N SER A 46 -2.24 -17.69 1.24
CA SER A 46 -1.96 -17.61 2.68
C SER A 46 -0.45 -17.53 2.92
N THR A 47 -0.05 -17.20 4.12
CA THR A 47 1.38 -17.22 4.51
C THR A 47 1.96 -18.62 4.37
N GLU A 48 1.19 -19.65 4.69
CA GLU A 48 1.56 -21.06 4.56
C GLU A 48 1.77 -21.44 3.09
N TYR A 49 0.83 -21.07 2.22
CA TYR A 49 0.96 -21.30 0.78
C TYR A 49 2.21 -20.63 0.21
N PHE A 50 2.44 -19.37 0.49
CA PHE A 50 3.62 -18.66 0.02
C PHE A 50 4.93 -19.23 0.59
N LYS A 51 4.91 -19.70 1.82
CA LYS A 51 6.06 -20.38 2.43
C LYS A 51 6.37 -21.70 1.72
N GLU A 52 5.36 -22.47 1.36
CA GLU A 52 5.51 -23.73 0.63
C GLU A 52 6.11 -23.51 -0.77
N ILE A 53 5.55 -22.59 -1.55
CA ILE A 53 5.94 -22.42 -2.94
C ILE A 53 7.19 -21.59 -3.16
N ALA A 54 7.57 -20.72 -2.23
CA ALA A 54 8.61 -19.72 -2.41
C ALA A 54 9.48 -19.46 -1.17
N GLY A 55 9.35 -20.28 -0.11
CA GLY A 55 9.99 -20.02 1.17
C GLY A 55 11.52 -20.02 1.14
N ASP A 56 12.15 -20.66 0.17
CA ASP A 56 13.61 -20.73 -0.03
C ASP A 56 14.21 -19.51 -0.75
N ILE A 57 13.37 -18.63 -1.34
CA ILE A 57 13.82 -17.44 -2.04
C ILE A 57 14.40 -16.44 -1.03
N GLU A 58 15.58 -15.90 -1.33
CA GLU A 58 16.15 -14.81 -0.54
C GLU A 58 15.41 -13.49 -0.84
N VAL A 59 14.97 -12.82 0.21
CA VAL A 59 14.29 -11.52 0.14
C VAL A 59 15.08 -10.46 0.87
N LYS A 60 15.06 -9.24 0.33
CA LYS A 60 15.69 -8.08 0.93
C LYS A 60 14.67 -7.32 1.78
N LEU A 61 15.07 -6.95 2.99
CA LEU A 61 14.22 -6.30 3.97
C LEU A 61 14.63 -4.84 4.16
N VAL A 62 13.63 -3.99 4.27
CA VAL A 62 13.79 -2.58 4.64
C VAL A 62 13.10 -2.32 5.98
N ASP A 63 13.67 -1.40 6.74
CA ASP A 63 13.05 -0.89 7.96
C ASP A 63 12.66 0.58 7.72
N ASN A 64 11.38 0.82 7.60
CA ASN A 64 10.91 2.17 7.34
C ASN A 64 11.10 3.12 8.52
N SER A 65 11.21 2.61 9.75
CA SER A 65 11.53 3.44 10.91
C SER A 65 12.93 4.07 10.84
N LYS A 66 13.76 3.58 9.92
CA LYS A 66 15.12 4.07 9.65
C LYS A 66 15.29 4.61 8.24
N ALA A 67 14.20 4.85 7.53
CA ALA A 67 14.25 5.35 6.16
C ALA A 67 14.84 6.77 6.12
N ASP A 68 15.73 7.03 5.17
CA ASP A 68 16.24 8.36 4.88
C ASP A 68 15.30 9.05 3.86
N PRO A 69 14.55 10.10 4.26
CA PRO A 69 13.57 10.75 3.39
C PRO A 69 14.19 11.48 2.19
N SER A 70 15.51 11.76 2.25
CA SER A 70 16.24 12.35 1.13
C SER A 70 16.50 11.36 -0.01
N LYS A 71 16.37 10.04 0.26
CA LYS A 71 16.61 8.99 -0.73
C LYS A 71 15.34 8.54 -1.40
N VAL A 72 15.38 8.41 -2.72
CA VAL A 72 14.28 7.85 -3.51
C VAL A 72 14.02 6.38 -3.14
N ILE A 73 15.09 5.62 -2.91
CA ILE A 73 15.04 4.23 -2.49
C ILE A 73 16.03 4.05 -1.34
N ASN A 74 15.54 3.55 -0.22
CA ASN A 74 16.41 3.17 0.90
C ASN A 74 16.99 1.78 0.68
N ALA A 75 18.26 1.61 1.04
CA ALA A 75 18.95 0.33 0.95
C ALA A 75 18.27 -0.70 1.88
N SER A 76 18.32 -1.97 1.48
CA SER A 76 17.97 -3.05 2.38
C SER A 76 18.97 -3.10 3.56
N ILE A 77 18.44 -3.35 4.74
CA ILE A 77 19.24 -3.45 5.97
C ILE A 77 19.53 -4.90 6.38
N ALA A 78 18.80 -5.84 5.81
CA ALA A 78 18.94 -7.27 6.06
C ALA A 78 18.44 -8.07 4.85
N SER A 79 18.84 -9.34 4.78
CA SER A 79 18.20 -10.34 3.92
C SER A 79 17.97 -11.63 4.71
N MET A 80 16.96 -12.38 4.32
CA MET A 80 16.68 -13.71 4.86
C MET A 80 15.86 -14.51 3.85
N LYS A 81 15.63 -15.78 4.11
CA LYS A 81 14.69 -16.58 3.31
C LYS A 81 13.27 -16.08 3.49
N PHE A 82 12.49 -16.09 2.41
CA PHE A 82 11.11 -15.61 2.44
C PHE A 82 10.26 -16.37 3.46
N GLY A 83 10.45 -17.69 3.59
CA GLY A 83 9.76 -18.49 4.60
C GLY A 83 10.09 -18.07 6.03
N GLU A 84 11.36 -17.75 6.31
CA GLU A 84 11.79 -17.26 7.62
C GLU A 84 11.17 -15.88 7.93
N TYR A 85 11.05 -15.02 6.91
CA TYR A 85 10.40 -13.75 7.05
C TYR A 85 8.89 -13.89 7.32
N LEU A 86 8.20 -14.82 6.63
CA LEU A 86 6.78 -15.10 6.89
C LEU A 86 6.56 -15.62 8.32
N ASP A 87 7.45 -16.47 8.83
CA ASP A 87 7.42 -16.93 10.23
C ASP A 87 7.66 -15.74 11.20
N LEU A 88 8.60 -14.85 10.89
CA LEU A 88 8.89 -13.67 11.70
C LEU A 88 7.66 -12.78 11.84
N ILE A 89 7.02 -12.38 10.73
CA ILE A 89 5.85 -11.48 10.76
C ILE A 89 4.61 -12.10 11.41
N LYS A 90 4.53 -13.42 11.44
CA LYS A 90 3.47 -14.17 12.13
C LYS A 90 3.72 -14.22 13.64
N ARG A 91 4.97 -14.37 14.05
CA ARG A 91 5.37 -14.56 15.45
C ARG A 91 5.34 -13.26 16.25
N GLU A 92 5.79 -12.14 15.66
CA GLU A 92 6.00 -10.90 16.40
C GLU A 92 5.80 -9.64 15.53
N PRO A 93 5.40 -8.51 16.15
CA PRO A 93 5.39 -7.23 15.47
C PRO A 93 6.79 -6.81 15.01
N THR A 94 6.91 -6.35 13.76
CA THR A 94 8.19 -5.87 13.23
C THR A 94 7.99 -4.71 12.25
N GLN A 95 8.98 -3.82 12.19
CA GLN A 95 9.06 -2.76 11.18
C GLN A 95 9.72 -3.25 9.88
N LEU A 96 10.31 -4.44 9.90
CA LEU A 96 10.89 -5.06 8.71
C LEU A 96 9.80 -5.42 7.72
N ARG A 97 10.03 -5.08 6.46
CA ARG A 97 9.12 -5.44 5.38
C ARG A 97 9.85 -5.69 4.08
N ILE A 98 9.22 -6.44 3.22
CA ILE A 98 9.68 -6.66 1.86
C ILE A 98 9.15 -5.51 0.99
N PHE A 99 10.04 -4.89 0.21
CA PHE A 99 9.72 -3.81 -0.69
C PHE A 99 10.10 -4.18 -2.13
N PHE A 100 9.19 -3.98 -3.07
CA PHE A 100 9.35 -4.34 -4.49
C PHE A 100 9.71 -5.81 -4.73
N PHE A 101 9.05 -6.73 -4.02
CA PHE A 101 9.22 -8.14 -4.31
C PHE A 101 8.32 -8.57 -5.46
N ASN A 102 8.93 -8.81 -6.62
CA ASN A 102 8.20 -9.36 -7.76
C ASN A 102 8.21 -10.90 -7.67
N LEU A 103 7.31 -11.44 -6.85
CA LEU A 103 7.17 -12.88 -6.67
C LEU A 103 6.75 -13.59 -7.98
N PHE A 104 6.01 -12.90 -8.87
CA PHE A 104 5.59 -13.43 -10.16
C PHE A 104 6.76 -13.76 -11.10
N LYS A 105 7.95 -13.17 -10.93
CA LYS A 105 9.15 -13.61 -11.65
C LYS A 105 9.66 -14.99 -11.20
N HIS A 106 9.42 -15.35 -9.95
CA HIS A 106 9.84 -16.62 -9.37
C HIS A 106 8.77 -17.70 -9.50
N ARG A 107 7.50 -17.28 -9.50
CA ARG A 107 6.31 -18.12 -9.58
C ARG A 107 5.31 -17.50 -10.57
N PRO A 108 5.57 -17.65 -11.88
CA PRO A 108 4.73 -17.05 -12.93
C PRO A 108 3.27 -17.49 -12.88
N GLU A 109 3.02 -18.71 -12.41
CA GLU A 109 1.69 -19.31 -12.28
C GLU A 109 0.75 -18.52 -11.36
N LEU A 110 1.29 -17.71 -10.44
CA LEU A 110 0.48 -16.87 -9.56
C LEU A 110 -0.34 -15.81 -10.32
N ILE A 111 0.02 -15.50 -11.57
CA ILE A 111 -0.74 -14.53 -12.37
C ILE A 111 -2.14 -15.06 -12.71
N ASP A 112 -2.30 -16.38 -12.77
CA ASP A 112 -3.56 -17.03 -13.09
C ASP A 112 -4.53 -16.98 -11.88
N ASP A 113 -4.03 -16.67 -10.70
CA ASP A 113 -4.82 -16.53 -9.48
C ASP A 113 -5.47 -15.15 -9.31
N VAL A 114 -5.10 -14.18 -10.15
CA VAL A 114 -5.62 -12.81 -10.08
C VAL A 114 -6.11 -12.34 -11.45
N LYS A 115 -7.04 -11.38 -11.43
CA LYS A 115 -7.55 -10.77 -12.67
C LYS A 115 -7.28 -9.27 -12.66
N ILE A 116 -6.57 -8.78 -13.66
CA ILE A 116 -6.36 -7.34 -13.82
C ILE A 116 -7.68 -6.72 -14.30
N PRO A 117 -8.22 -5.68 -13.63
CA PRO A 117 -9.54 -5.13 -13.92
C PRO A 117 -9.55 -4.24 -15.17
N LYS A 118 -9.19 -4.82 -16.33
CA LYS A 118 -9.11 -4.14 -17.64
C LYS A 118 -10.46 -3.60 -18.11
N GLU A 119 -11.54 -4.17 -17.60
CA GLU A 119 -12.90 -3.70 -17.85
C GLU A 119 -13.18 -2.32 -17.24
N LEU A 120 -12.50 -1.95 -16.14
CA LEU A 120 -12.65 -0.64 -15.51
C LEU A 120 -11.74 0.42 -16.14
N MET A 121 -10.48 0.08 -16.41
CA MET A 121 -9.55 0.98 -17.10
C MET A 121 -8.48 0.20 -17.87
N GLY A 122 -7.81 0.87 -18.79
CA GLY A 122 -6.66 0.35 -19.51
C GLY A 122 -5.33 0.89 -18.97
N GLY A 123 -4.22 0.50 -19.61
CA GLY A 123 -2.89 1.06 -19.32
C GLY A 123 -2.19 0.47 -18.09
N PHE A 124 -2.58 -0.73 -17.65
CA PHE A 124 -1.89 -1.43 -16.57
C PHE A 124 -0.47 -1.84 -16.99
N ILE A 125 0.47 -1.68 -16.05
CA ILE A 125 1.84 -2.21 -16.19
C ILE A 125 1.83 -3.68 -15.75
N GLU A 126 1.39 -4.55 -16.64
CA GLU A 126 1.19 -5.98 -16.35
C GLU A 126 2.50 -6.75 -16.10
N SER A 127 3.62 -6.23 -16.61
CA SER A 127 4.94 -6.85 -16.42
C SER A 127 5.52 -6.64 -15.00
N MET A 128 4.91 -5.78 -14.20
CA MET A 128 5.42 -5.42 -12.88
C MET A 128 4.34 -5.44 -11.80
N PRO A 129 3.60 -6.54 -11.61
CA PRO A 129 2.75 -6.65 -10.45
C PRO A 129 3.63 -6.67 -9.20
N ALA A 130 3.30 -5.85 -8.21
CA ALA A 130 4.08 -5.75 -6.99
C ALA A 130 3.32 -6.36 -5.81
N MET A 131 3.98 -7.25 -5.07
CA MET A 131 3.47 -7.79 -3.84
C MET A 131 4.20 -7.18 -2.65
N PHE A 132 3.45 -6.87 -1.60
CA PHE A 132 3.97 -6.29 -0.38
C PHE A 132 3.64 -7.19 0.80
N PHE A 133 4.66 -7.51 1.57
CA PHE A 133 4.54 -8.30 2.79
C PHE A 133 5.06 -7.47 3.95
N GLY A 134 4.27 -7.37 5.02
CA GLY A 134 4.62 -6.62 6.21
C GLY A 134 3.99 -7.22 7.46
N GLY A 135 4.70 -7.16 8.57
CA GLY A 135 4.20 -7.59 9.87
C GLY A 135 3.25 -6.56 10.49
N SER A 136 2.60 -6.97 11.59
CA SER A 136 1.82 -6.04 12.40
C SER A 136 2.71 -4.90 12.91
N LYS A 137 2.15 -3.69 12.98
CA LYS A 137 2.82 -2.43 13.33
C LYS A 137 3.84 -1.92 12.31
N ALA A 138 4.03 -2.58 11.16
CA ALA A 138 4.83 -2.01 10.08
C ALA A 138 4.16 -0.75 9.51
N VAL A 139 4.87 0.37 9.53
CA VAL A 139 4.35 1.67 9.09
C VAL A 139 5.01 2.07 7.78
N THR A 140 4.23 2.60 6.86
CA THR A 140 4.71 3.34 5.69
C THR A 140 4.46 4.82 5.93
N PHE A 141 5.51 5.62 5.94
CA PHE A 141 5.40 7.06 6.12
C PHE A 141 4.58 7.71 5.01
N LEU A 142 4.04 8.89 5.31
CA LEU A 142 3.31 9.68 4.34
C LEU A 142 4.21 10.05 3.16
N HIS A 143 3.82 9.62 1.98
CA HIS A 143 4.55 9.85 0.73
C HIS A 143 3.57 9.87 -0.44
N TYR A 144 4.07 10.23 -1.61
CA TYR A 144 3.42 9.97 -2.89
C TYR A 144 4.40 9.23 -3.81
N ASP A 145 3.89 8.41 -4.71
CA ASP A 145 4.72 7.74 -5.69
C ASP A 145 5.17 8.74 -6.76
N ILE A 146 6.45 8.67 -7.16
CA ILE A 146 7.10 9.70 -7.97
C ILE A 146 6.47 9.87 -9.36
N ASP A 147 5.94 8.79 -9.91
CA ASP A 147 5.25 8.71 -11.20
C ASP A 147 3.75 8.98 -11.12
N LEU A 148 3.24 9.25 -9.89
CA LEU A 148 1.82 9.55 -9.62
C LEU A 148 0.84 8.58 -10.27
N PRO A 149 1.03 7.25 -10.12
CA PRO A 149 0.22 6.25 -10.80
C PRO A 149 -1.19 6.16 -10.22
N HIS A 150 -2.11 5.62 -11.01
CA HIS A 150 -3.34 5.05 -10.47
C HIS A 150 -3.04 3.63 -9.97
N LEU A 151 -3.44 3.33 -8.75
CA LEU A 151 -3.18 2.05 -8.12
C LEU A 151 -4.47 1.28 -7.83
N PHE A 152 -4.53 0.03 -8.25
CA PHE A 152 -5.46 -0.95 -7.71
C PHE A 152 -4.72 -1.73 -6.62
N HIS A 153 -5.16 -1.54 -5.38
CA HIS A 153 -4.57 -2.19 -4.22
C HIS A 153 -5.52 -3.28 -3.71
N THR A 154 -5.10 -4.53 -3.80
CA THR A 154 -5.84 -5.67 -3.25
C THR A 154 -5.18 -6.13 -1.96
N HIS A 155 -5.97 -6.37 -0.91
CA HIS A 155 -5.50 -6.85 0.38
C HIS A 155 -5.94 -8.30 0.57
N PHE A 156 -4.99 -9.19 0.91
CA PHE A 156 -5.25 -10.63 1.01
C PHE A 156 -5.18 -11.17 2.44
N GLY A 157 -4.63 -10.42 3.37
CA GLY A 157 -4.54 -10.93 4.74
C GLY A 157 -4.16 -9.89 5.77
N GLY A 158 -4.65 -10.09 6.98
CA GLY A 158 -4.49 -9.16 8.10
C GLY A 158 -5.40 -7.94 7.98
N ARG A 159 -5.04 -6.88 8.69
CA ARG A 159 -5.77 -5.61 8.67
C ARG A 159 -4.83 -4.47 8.34
N LYS A 160 -5.16 -3.66 7.36
CA LYS A 160 -4.35 -2.51 6.93
C LYS A 160 -5.14 -1.21 7.11
N HIS A 161 -4.59 -0.30 7.91
CA HIS A 161 -5.09 1.06 8.06
C HIS A 161 -4.40 1.97 7.05
N ILE A 162 -5.17 2.72 6.26
CA ILE A 162 -4.65 3.63 5.22
C ILE A 162 -5.31 4.99 5.40
N ILE A 163 -4.49 6.05 5.40
CA ILE A 163 -4.94 7.43 5.37
C ILE A 163 -4.45 8.05 4.06
N LEU A 164 -5.37 8.64 3.30
CA LEU A 164 -5.13 9.23 1.99
C LEU A 164 -5.43 10.71 2.00
N PHE A 165 -4.54 11.51 1.46
CA PHE A 165 -4.72 12.96 1.30
C PHE A 165 -4.64 13.34 -0.17
N ASP A 166 -5.43 14.35 -0.57
CA ASP A 166 -5.32 14.97 -1.88
C ASP A 166 -3.95 15.68 -1.99
N TYR A 167 -3.29 15.53 -3.13
CA TYR A 167 -1.99 16.13 -3.42
C TYR A 167 -1.97 17.67 -3.28
N LYS A 168 -3.11 18.35 -3.40
CA LYS A 168 -3.23 19.78 -3.12
C LYS A 168 -2.76 20.16 -1.73
N TRP A 169 -2.83 19.24 -0.77
CA TRP A 169 -2.42 19.44 0.62
C TRP A 169 -0.92 19.30 0.87
N LYS A 170 -0.11 18.93 -0.14
CA LYS A 170 1.32 18.59 0.04
C LYS A 170 2.12 19.63 0.84
N LYS A 171 1.87 20.93 0.64
CA LYS A 171 2.55 22.00 1.40
C LYS A 171 2.13 22.00 2.87
N ARG A 172 0.85 21.80 3.14
CA ARG A 172 0.31 21.78 4.49
C ARG A 172 0.64 20.48 5.23
N LEU A 173 0.89 19.41 4.49
CA LEU A 173 1.38 18.12 4.99
C LEU A 173 2.90 18.10 5.19
N TYR A 174 3.56 19.25 5.12
CA TYR A 174 5.01 19.38 5.31
C TYR A 174 5.84 18.47 4.41
N CYS A 175 5.41 18.28 3.15
CA CYS A 175 6.22 17.55 2.18
C CYS A 175 7.59 18.21 2.02
N ILE A 176 8.64 17.41 2.16
CA ILE A 176 10.02 17.86 2.02
C ILE A 176 10.28 18.24 0.56
N PRO A 177 10.75 19.46 0.26
CA PRO A 177 11.00 19.89 -1.11
C PRO A 177 11.95 18.92 -1.85
N ASN A 178 11.63 18.63 -3.11
CA ASN A 178 12.38 17.74 -3.99
C ASN A 178 12.44 16.27 -3.52
N THR A 179 11.59 15.88 -2.58
CA THR A 179 11.39 14.50 -2.18
C THR A 179 9.93 14.07 -2.34
N ARG A 180 9.66 12.79 -2.20
CA ARG A 180 8.30 12.24 -2.21
C ARG A 180 7.70 12.03 -0.80
N TYR A 181 8.45 12.36 0.23
CA TYR A 181 8.08 12.14 1.62
C TYR A 181 7.63 13.44 2.30
N ALA A 182 6.78 13.31 3.29
CA ALA A 182 6.55 14.35 4.28
C ALA A 182 7.61 14.27 5.38
N LEU A 183 7.65 15.27 6.28
CA LEU A 183 8.49 15.22 7.48
C LEU A 183 8.18 13.95 8.29
N GLU A 184 9.21 13.28 8.77
CA GLU A 184 9.08 12.00 9.49
C GLU A 184 8.63 12.16 10.93
N ASP A 185 8.74 13.35 11.49
CA ASP A 185 8.62 13.58 12.90
C ASP A 185 7.17 13.85 13.37
N TYR A 186 6.16 13.61 12.53
CA TYR A 186 4.78 13.59 12.99
C TYR A 186 4.06 12.28 12.64
N ASP A 187 3.30 11.79 13.62
CA ASP A 187 2.42 10.65 13.44
C ASP A 187 1.12 11.08 12.77
N VAL A 188 0.88 10.60 11.55
CA VAL A 188 -0.35 10.90 10.79
C VAL A 188 -1.61 10.39 11.52
N ALA A 189 -1.50 9.29 12.26
CA ALA A 189 -2.62 8.74 13.03
C ALA A 189 -2.92 9.56 14.30
N ASN A 190 -1.90 10.27 14.83
CA ASN A 190 -2.02 11.09 16.04
C ASN A 190 -1.23 12.41 15.91
N PRO A 191 -1.68 13.33 15.04
CA PRO A 191 -0.92 14.53 14.68
C PRO A 191 -0.86 15.56 15.81
N ASP A 192 0.31 16.12 16.03
CA ASP A 192 0.50 17.27 16.94
C ASP A 192 0.25 18.59 16.18
N PHE A 193 -0.96 19.11 16.28
CA PHE A 193 -1.36 20.38 15.66
C PHE A 193 -0.77 21.64 16.33
N GLN A 194 -0.10 21.52 17.46
CA GLN A 194 0.63 22.63 18.04
C GLN A 194 2.01 22.76 17.38
N LYS A 195 2.71 21.64 17.26
CA LYS A 195 4.00 21.57 16.58
C LYS A 195 3.86 21.79 15.06
N PHE A 196 2.77 21.26 14.46
CA PHE A 196 2.52 21.32 13.02
C PHE A 196 1.20 22.06 12.68
N PRO A 197 1.13 23.39 12.89
CA PRO A 197 -0.12 24.13 12.77
C PRO A 197 -0.72 24.16 11.36
N ALA A 198 0.07 23.98 10.31
CA ALA A 198 -0.44 23.92 8.94
C ALA A 198 -1.33 22.69 8.67
N LEU A 199 -1.26 21.65 9.49
CA LEU A 199 -2.14 20.47 9.38
C LEU A 199 -3.60 20.76 9.73
N LYS A 200 -3.88 21.85 10.46
CA LYS A 200 -5.26 22.24 10.84
C LYS A 200 -6.10 22.45 9.59
N GLY A 201 -7.24 21.76 9.50
CA GLY A 201 -8.16 21.84 8.36
C GLY A 201 -7.70 21.12 7.09
N VAL A 202 -6.65 20.26 7.17
CA VAL A 202 -6.37 19.29 6.14
C VAL A 202 -7.43 18.20 6.20
N GLU A 203 -8.00 17.85 5.05
CA GLU A 203 -9.01 16.82 4.88
C GLU A 203 -8.42 15.62 4.14
N GLY A 204 -8.91 14.44 4.45
CA GLY A 204 -8.46 13.21 3.83
C GLY A 204 -9.50 12.11 3.86
N TYR A 205 -9.07 10.92 3.51
CA TYR A 205 -9.86 9.70 3.60
C TYR A 205 -9.17 8.70 4.51
N GLU A 206 -9.97 7.93 5.21
CA GLU A 206 -9.53 6.82 6.05
C GLU A 206 -10.20 5.54 5.61
N VAL A 207 -9.44 4.45 5.56
CA VAL A 207 -9.96 3.12 5.25
C VAL A 207 -9.19 2.05 6.00
N PHE A 208 -9.92 1.02 6.41
CA PHE A 208 -9.37 -0.26 6.88
C PHE A 208 -9.68 -1.32 5.83
N LEU A 209 -8.63 -1.99 5.35
CA LEU A 209 -8.75 -3.17 4.49
C LEU A 209 -8.56 -4.42 5.36
N GLU A 210 -9.42 -5.41 5.16
CA GLU A 210 -9.47 -6.69 5.88
C GLU A 210 -9.51 -7.86 4.90
#